data_3401c766baafb214ec5b4a8f52c729bf
#
_entry.id   3401c766baafb214ec5b4a8f52c729bf
#
_cell.length_a   1.000
_cell.length_b   1.000
_cell.length_c   1.000
_cell.angle_alpha   90.00
_cell.angle_beta   90.00
_cell.angle_gamma   90.00
#
_symmetry.space_group_name_H-M   'P 1'
#
loop_
_entity.id
_entity.type
_entity.pdbx_description
1 polymer ?
#
loop_
_entity_poly.entity_id
_entity_poly.type
_entity_poly.pdbx_seq_one_letter_code
_entity_poly.pdbx_strand_id
1 'polypeptide(L)'
;MAYIDEIIGRIAEEYPEQKEYQRVVGDFLTSVRPVVEKDEERYRADAILERMVFPDREHAFRVTWIDDAGKTRVNHGYRVQYNNALGPYKGGIRFEEDVNADKVKALGFLMVWKNALAGLPAGGAKGGADFTWKGKSDREVMRFSQAYAKEVFRYLGADEDILTSDIGAGIREMGYLTGQIRKLTNLCDGRIAGKGRAFGGTHLRDEATGYGIPYFAEAALETVGESAEGKTVTLSGAGKVAVHAAQKAEELGMKVLTASDSGGWVYDPAGMDLDLLRQVKFAEKARMTEYAKRRPGSEYHTGSEGIWKVKCDIALPCAAAHEIGLSQAKILAENGTFAVCPGANEPATPEAAEYLKANGVRLFPYQACNAGGIVVTSLECSQDSMHLHWSEKEVERQLRHHMHEICRLLEDTVRDCGLKNDYIAGADIAAFRRVYDAMRAQGIV
;
A
#
# COMPACT_ATOMS: atom_id res chain seq x y z
N MET A 1 -8.60 33.97 -2.99
CA MET A 1 -8.57 32.64 -2.34
C MET A 1 -7.36 31.91 -2.92
N ALA A 2 -6.58 31.20 -2.13
CA ALA A 2 -5.47 30.41 -2.66
C ALA A 2 -6.01 29.31 -3.60
N TYR A 3 -5.26 28.97 -4.63
CA TYR A 3 -5.71 28.03 -5.68
C TYR A 3 -6.16 26.67 -5.09
N ILE A 4 -5.43 26.16 -4.12
CA ILE A 4 -5.78 24.93 -3.42
C ILE A 4 -7.13 25.02 -2.70
N ASP A 5 -7.39 26.13 -2.00
CA ASP A 5 -8.66 26.31 -1.25
C ASP A 5 -9.86 26.41 -2.20
N GLU A 6 -9.66 26.99 -3.38
CA GLU A 6 -10.66 27.06 -4.44
C GLU A 6 -11.00 25.64 -4.95
N ILE A 7 -9.99 24.80 -5.20
CA ILE A 7 -10.21 23.44 -5.68
C ILE A 7 -10.88 22.57 -4.60
N ILE A 8 -10.45 22.68 -3.33
CA ILE A 8 -11.10 21.97 -2.22
C ILE A 8 -12.58 22.38 -2.09
N GLY A 9 -12.87 23.68 -2.17
CA GLY A 9 -14.23 24.20 -2.15
C GLY A 9 -15.09 23.66 -3.30
N ARG A 10 -14.54 23.67 -4.50
CA ARG A 10 -15.20 23.15 -5.70
C ARG A 10 -15.55 21.67 -5.58
N ILE A 11 -14.64 20.84 -5.07
CA ILE A 11 -14.89 19.41 -4.86
C ILE A 11 -16.01 19.19 -3.83
N ALA A 12 -16.03 19.99 -2.76
CA ALA A 12 -17.07 19.90 -1.73
C ALA A 12 -18.46 20.28 -2.28
N GLU A 13 -18.53 21.22 -3.23
CA GLU A 13 -19.77 21.64 -3.89
C GLU A 13 -20.23 20.62 -4.96
N GLU A 14 -19.31 20.10 -5.80
CA GLU A 14 -19.65 19.18 -6.89
C GLU A 14 -19.96 17.75 -6.41
N TYR A 15 -19.35 17.32 -5.29
CA TYR A 15 -19.49 15.96 -4.75
C TYR A 15 -19.89 15.95 -3.28
N PRO A 16 -21.04 16.57 -2.90
CA PRO A 16 -21.42 16.76 -1.49
C PRO A 16 -21.57 15.45 -0.71
N GLU A 17 -21.91 14.34 -1.36
CA GLU A 17 -22.10 13.02 -0.74
C GLU A 17 -20.81 12.17 -0.71
N GLN A 18 -19.75 12.57 -1.41
CA GLN A 18 -18.50 11.80 -1.52
C GLN A 18 -17.48 12.27 -0.46
N LYS A 19 -17.74 11.94 0.80
CA LYS A 19 -16.96 12.44 1.95
C LYS A 19 -15.55 11.85 2.03
N GLU A 20 -15.38 10.58 1.66
CA GLU A 20 -14.07 9.93 1.65
C GLU A 20 -13.17 10.54 0.56
N TYR A 21 -13.73 10.76 -0.62
CA TYR A 21 -13.04 11.43 -1.72
C TYR A 21 -12.65 12.86 -1.36
N GLN A 22 -13.57 13.67 -0.82
CA GLN A 22 -13.29 15.02 -0.36
C GLN A 22 -12.12 15.06 0.63
N ARG A 23 -12.13 14.13 1.61
CA ARG A 23 -11.09 14.04 2.63
C ARG A 23 -9.72 13.73 2.01
N VAL A 24 -9.60 12.68 1.22
CA VAL A 24 -8.28 12.27 0.69
C VAL A 24 -7.70 13.29 -0.29
N VAL A 25 -8.55 13.98 -1.07
CA VAL A 25 -8.11 15.07 -1.95
C VAL A 25 -7.67 16.28 -1.13
N GLY A 26 -8.44 16.66 -0.12
CA GLY A 26 -8.12 17.79 0.77
C GLY A 26 -6.81 17.56 1.51
N ASP A 27 -6.59 16.38 2.06
CA ASP A 27 -5.37 16.00 2.76
C ASP A 27 -4.15 16.11 1.82
N PHE A 28 -4.24 15.51 0.63
CA PHE A 28 -3.16 15.57 -0.37
C PHE A 28 -2.86 17.00 -0.85
N LEU A 29 -3.89 17.77 -1.22
CA LEU A 29 -3.70 19.15 -1.66
C LEU A 29 -3.08 20.02 -0.57
N THR A 30 -3.42 19.76 0.69
CA THR A 30 -2.82 20.45 1.84
C THR A 30 -1.33 20.11 1.97
N SER A 31 -0.95 18.85 1.79
CA SER A 31 0.45 18.39 1.81
C SER A 31 1.31 19.05 0.73
N VAL A 32 0.77 19.24 -0.48
CA VAL A 32 1.52 19.84 -1.61
C VAL A 32 1.47 21.37 -1.64
N ARG A 33 0.69 22.01 -0.77
CA ARG A 33 0.52 23.47 -0.68
C ARG A 33 1.84 24.25 -0.71
N PRO A 34 2.89 23.87 0.06
CA PRO A 34 4.15 24.64 0.08
C PRO A 34 4.85 24.73 -1.30
N VAL A 35 4.58 23.78 -2.19
CA VAL A 35 5.15 23.77 -3.54
C VAL A 35 4.25 24.51 -4.51
N VAL A 36 2.94 24.30 -4.43
CA VAL A 36 1.97 24.93 -5.33
C VAL A 36 1.94 26.45 -5.15
N GLU A 37 1.94 26.94 -3.92
CA GLU A 37 1.91 28.40 -3.66
C GLU A 37 3.19 29.14 -4.09
N LYS A 38 4.32 28.44 -4.27
CA LYS A 38 5.56 29.05 -4.77
C LYS A 38 5.50 29.44 -6.25
N ASP A 39 4.65 28.78 -7.04
CA ASP A 39 4.53 28.97 -8.48
C ASP A 39 3.06 28.84 -8.92
N GLU A 40 2.15 29.44 -8.13
CA GLU A 40 0.69 29.29 -8.30
C GLU A 40 0.22 29.70 -9.71
N GLU A 41 0.77 30.78 -10.25
CA GLU A 41 0.41 31.27 -11.60
C GLU A 41 0.64 30.21 -12.66
N ARG A 42 1.77 29.52 -12.60
CA ARG A 42 2.11 28.42 -13.52
C ARG A 42 1.16 27.24 -13.41
N TYR A 43 0.86 26.82 -12.18
CA TYR A 43 -0.05 25.67 -11.97
C TYR A 43 -1.49 26.00 -12.35
N ARG A 44 -1.94 27.25 -12.16
CA ARG A 44 -3.25 27.72 -12.64
C ARG A 44 -3.32 27.79 -14.17
N ALA A 45 -2.27 28.28 -14.84
CA ALA A 45 -2.25 28.37 -16.30
C ALA A 45 -2.44 27.00 -16.96
N ASP A 46 -1.92 25.94 -16.37
CA ASP A 46 -2.06 24.57 -16.85
C ASP A 46 -3.35 23.87 -16.33
N ALA A 47 -4.17 24.53 -15.48
CA ALA A 47 -5.31 23.97 -14.75
C ALA A 47 -4.95 22.62 -14.08
N ILE A 48 -3.75 22.55 -13.50
CA ILE A 48 -3.15 21.26 -13.16
C ILE A 48 -3.87 20.57 -12.00
N LEU A 49 -4.32 21.32 -11.00
CA LEU A 49 -5.01 20.73 -9.86
C LEU A 49 -6.37 20.16 -10.29
N GLU A 50 -7.13 20.86 -11.14
CA GLU A 50 -8.38 20.34 -11.69
C GLU A 50 -8.15 19.04 -12.45
N ARG A 51 -7.14 18.99 -13.31
CA ARG A 51 -6.79 17.80 -14.10
C ARG A 51 -6.24 16.65 -13.25
N MET A 52 -5.74 16.92 -12.05
CA MET A 52 -5.25 15.89 -11.12
C MET A 52 -6.34 15.35 -10.20
N VAL A 53 -7.28 16.19 -9.78
CA VAL A 53 -8.30 15.77 -8.81
C VAL A 53 -9.49 15.10 -9.46
N PHE A 54 -9.82 15.40 -10.71
CA PHE A 54 -10.88 14.71 -11.44
C PHE A 54 -10.32 13.47 -12.15
N PRO A 55 -10.98 12.30 -12.02
CA PRO A 55 -10.56 11.09 -12.73
C PRO A 55 -10.87 11.22 -14.24
N ASP A 56 -10.06 10.56 -15.06
CA ASP A 56 -10.30 10.51 -16.51
C ASP A 56 -11.61 9.80 -16.85
N ARG A 57 -11.95 8.70 -16.12
CA ARG A 57 -13.19 7.93 -16.34
C ARG A 57 -13.65 7.22 -15.07
N GLU A 58 -14.97 7.20 -14.90
CA GLU A 58 -15.65 6.43 -13.84
C GLU A 58 -16.63 5.46 -14.50
N HIS A 59 -16.50 4.17 -14.19
CA HIS A 59 -17.36 3.11 -14.67
C HIS A 59 -18.12 2.49 -13.49
N ALA A 60 -19.44 2.52 -13.55
CA ALA A 60 -20.32 1.81 -12.65
C ALA A 60 -21.16 0.80 -13.46
N PHE A 61 -21.23 -0.44 -12.99
CA PHE A 61 -21.91 -1.51 -13.69
C PHE A 61 -22.58 -2.48 -12.72
N ARG A 62 -23.57 -3.21 -13.23
CA ARG A 62 -24.28 -4.24 -12.51
C ARG A 62 -23.58 -5.58 -12.66
N VAL A 63 -23.32 -6.28 -11.54
CA VAL A 63 -22.78 -7.64 -11.50
C VAL A 63 -23.91 -8.60 -11.13
N THR A 64 -24.37 -9.41 -12.09
CA THR A 64 -25.45 -10.39 -11.88
C THR A 64 -24.89 -11.79 -11.85
N TRP A 65 -25.22 -12.57 -10.81
CA TRP A 65 -24.72 -13.92 -10.62
C TRP A 65 -25.77 -14.80 -9.88
N ILE A 66 -25.54 -16.12 -9.79
CA ILE A 66 -26.45 -17.08 -9.16
C ILE A 66 -25.76 -17.69 -7.95
N ASP A 67 -26.42 -17.70 -6.79
CA ASP A 67 -25.92 -18.35 -5.56
C ASP A 67 -26.10 -19.88 -5.59
N ASP A 68 -25.66 -20.56 -4.54
CA ASP A 68 -25.77 -22.02 -4.44
C ASP A 68 -27.22 -22.52 -4.28
N ALA A 69 -28.14 -21.65 -3.85
CA ALA A 69 -29.57 -21.95 -3.80
C ALA A 69 -30.31 -21.70 -5.13
N GLY A 70 -29.59 -21.33 -6.19
CA GLY A 70 -30.15 -21.01 -7.50
C GLY A 70 -30.82 -19.63 -7.58
N LYS A 71 -30.64 -18.77 -6.57
CA LYS A 71 -31.21 -17.42 -6.54
C LYS A 71 -30.31 -16.43 -7.27
N THR A 72 -30.93 -15.61 -8.12
CA THR A 72 -30.22 -14.48 -8.77
C THR A 72 -29.84 -13.43 -7.74
N ARG A 73 -28.59 -13.03 -7.75
CA ARG A 73 -27.98 -11.95 -6.95
C ARG A 73 -27.52 -10.83 -7.85
N VAL A 74 -27.61 -9.61 -7.34
CA VAL A 74 -27.17 -8.40 -8.06
C VAL A 74 -26.32 -7.57 -7.11
N ASN A 75 -25.13 -7.23 -7.59
CA ASN A 75 -24.17 -6.37 -6.90
C ASN A 75 -23.81 -5.17 -7.79
N HIS A 76 -23.27 -4.12 -7.18
CA HIS A 76 -22.71 -2.98 -7.88
C HIS A 76 -21.21 -3.17 -8.06
N GLY A 77 -20.73 -3.01 -9.27
CA GLY A 77 -19.32 -3.04 -9.60
C GLY A 77 -18.84 -1.67 -10.07
N TYR A 78 -17.58 -1.37 -9.80
CA TYR A 78 -16.95 -0.09 -10.12
C TYR A 78 -15.55 -0.29 -10.69
N ARG A 79 -15.15 0.61 -11.62
CA ARG A 79 -13.77 0.82 -12.04
C ARG A 79 -13.55 2.30 -12.29
N VAL A 80 -12.58 2.91 -11.63
CA VAL A 80 -12.17 4.30 -11.84
C VAL A 80 -10.77 4.29 -12.45
N GLN A 81 -10.64 4.89 -13.63
CA GLN A 81 -9.40 5.19 -14.32
C GLN A 81 -9.08 6.65 -14.00
N TYR A 82 -8.04 6.84 -13.16
CA TYR A 82 -7.86 8.15 -12.54
C TYR A 82 -6.94 9.07 -13.33
N ASN A 83 -5.71 8.60 -13.61
CA ASN A 83 -4.71 9.35 -14.37
C ASN A 83 -3.68 8.38 -14.95
N ASN A 84 -3.28 8.55 -16.20
CA ASN A 84 -2.34 7.70 -16.92
C ASN A 84 -1.09 8.43 -17.44
N ALA A 85 -0.79 9.62 -16.93
CA ALA A 85 0.35 10.41 -17.40
C ALA A 85 1.71 9.68 -17.24
N LEU A 86 1.84 8.80 -16.26
CA LEU A 86 3.06 8.01 -16.03
C LEU A 86 3.06 6.64 -16.69
N GLY A 87 1.95 6.18 -17.23
CA GLY A 87 1.79 4.87 -17.84
C GLY A 87 0.37 4.33 -17.69
N PRO A 88 0.12 3.05 -18.01
CA PRO A 88 -1.21 2.44 -17.92
C PRO A 88 -1.88 2.69 -16.58
N TYR A 89 -3.20 2.91 -16.57
CA TYR A 89 -3.95 2.91 -15.32
C TYR A 89 -3.67 1.62 -14.56
N LYS A 90 -3.43 1.69 -13.24
CA LYS A 90 -3.10 0.50 -12.46
C LYS A 90 -3.65 0.60 -11.05
N GLY A 91 -4.42 -0.41 -10.64
CA GLY A 91 -4.95 -0.47 -9.29
C GLY A 91 -5.72 -1.74 -8.96
N GLY A 92 -5.81 -2.01 -7.65
CA GLY A 92 -6.47 -3.18 -7.11
C GLY A 92 -7.99 -3.13 -7.22
N ILE A 93 -8.61 -4.32 -7.11
CA ILE A 93 -10.04 -4.45 -6.89
C ILE A 93 -10.30 -4.85 -5.45
N ARG A 94 -11.29 -4.19 -4.83
CA ARG A 94 -11.73 -4.45 -3.46
C ARG A 94 -13.10 -5.11 -3.45
N PHE A 95 -13.22 -6.23 -2.75
CA PHE A 95 -14.49 -6.91 -2.55
C PHE A 95 -14.86 -6.89 -1.07
N GLU A 96 -15.63 -5.88 -0.68
CA GLU A 96 -16.17 -5.67 0.66
C GLU A 96 -17.61 -5.13 0.57
N GLU A 97 -18.44 -5.39 1.57
CA GLU A 97 -19.86 -5.03 1.56
C GLU A 97 -20.13 -3.52 1.49
N ASP A 98 -19.18 -2.71 1.98
CA ASP A 98 -19.28 -1.25 2.05
C ASP A 98 -18.63 -0.53 0.85
N VAL A 99 -18.21 -1.27 -0.18
CA VAL A 99 -17.65 -0.69 -1.41
C VAL A 99 -18.74 0.06 -2.16
N ASN A 100 -18.45 1.32 -2.48
CA ASN A 100 -19.31 2.23 -3.22
C ASN A 100 -18.47 3.15 -4.14
N ALA A 101 -19.11 4.01 -4.89
CA ALA A 101 -18.44 4.91 -5.84
C ALA A 101 -17.48 5.88 -5.15
N ASP A 102 -17.86 6.46 -4.01
CA ASP A 102 -17.00 7.37 -3.21
C ASP A 102 -15.70 6.70 -2.81
N LYS A 103 -15.80 5.53 -2.16
CA LYS A 103 -14.63 4.74 -1.71
C LYS A 103 -13.72 4.35 -2.87
N VAL A 104 -14.27 3.91 -4.01
CA VAL A 104 -13.46 3.51 -5.16
C VAL A 104 -12.77 4.72 -5.79
N LYS A 105 -13.45 5.86 -5.89
CA LYS A 105 -12.88 7.11 -6.40
C LYS A 105 -11.76 7.63 -5.49
N ALA A 106 -11.99 7.68 -4.19
CA ALA A 106 -10.99 8.07 -3.19
C ALA A 106 -9.73 7.19 -3.28
N LEU A 107 -9.90 5.87 -3.31
CA LEU A 107 -8.79 4.93 -3.44
C LEU A 107 -8.09 5.01 -4.80
N GLY A 108 -8.82 5.32 -5.89
CA GLY A 108 -8.26 5.57 -7.21
C GLY A 108 -7.32 6.78 -7.22
N PHE A 109 -7.74 7.87 -6.58
CA PHE A 109 -6.91 9.05 -6.37
C PHE A 109 -5.61 8.72 -5.63
N LEU A 110 -5.69 8.01 -4.51
CA LEU A 110 -4.51 7.61 -3.75
C LEU A 110 -3.56 6.70 -4.54
N MET A 111 -4.10 5.88 -5.47
CA MET A 111 -3.27 5.00 -6.31
C MET A 111 -2.40 5.77 -7.30
N VAL A 112 -2.81 6.95 -7.77
CA VAL A 112 -1.97 7.81 -8.62
C VAL A 112 -0.66 8.14 -7.92
N TRP A 113 -0.75 8.63 -6.69
CA TRP A 113 0.39 9.10 -5.91
C TRP A 113 1.27 7.95 -5.44
N LYS A 114 0.65 6.85 -5.03
CA LYS A 114 1.37 5.66 -4.61
C LYS A 114 2.17 5.02 -5.76
N ASN A 115 1.60 4.91 -6.95
CA ASN A 115 2.29 4.41 -8.13
C ASN A 115 3.38 5.38 -8.60
N ALA A 116 3.13 6.69 -8.56
CA ALA A 116 4.11 7.72 -8.88
C ALA A 116 5.33 7.63 -7.96
N LEU A 117 5.12 7.49 -6.65
CA LEU A 117 6.19 7.37 -5.65
C LEU A 117 7.04 6.11 -5.87
N ALA A 118 6.42 4.99 -6.27
CA ALA A 118 7.12 3.73 -6.55
C ALA A 118 8.09 3.80 -7.74
N GLY A 119 8.10 4.88 -8.50
CA GLY A 119 9.08 5.09 -9.57
C GLY A 119 8.85 4.29 -10.85
N LEU A 120 7.73 3.60 -10.97
CA LEU A 120 7.42 2.71 -12.09
C LEU A 120 6.50 3.37 -13.13
N PRO A 121 6.51 2.94 -14.39
CA PRO A 121 5.64 3.47 -15.44
C PRO A 121 4.20 2.97 -15.25
N ALA A 122 3.49 3.54 -14.29
CA ALA A 122 2.12 3.18 -13.98
C ALA A 122 1.32 4.41 -13.53
N GLY A 123 0.13 4.56 -14.06
CA GLY A 123 -0.87 5.51 -13.63
C GLY A 123 -1.69 5.01 -12.44
N GLY A 124 -2.82 5.66 -12.17
CA GLY A 124 -3.71 5.32 -11.05
C GLY A 124 -5.07 4.81 -11.49
N ALA A 125 -5.53 3.73 -10.88
CA ALA A 125 -6.89 3.20 -11.00
C ALA A 125 -7.33 2.50 -9.72
N LYS A 126 -8.63 2.29 -9.60
CA LYS A 126 -9.24 1.44 -8.57
C LYS A 126 -10.52 0.80 -9.07
N GLY A 127 -10.78 -0.40 -8.58
CA GLY A 127 -12.04 -1.08 -8.82
C GLY A 127 -12.57 -1.73 -7.54
N GLY A 128 -13.76 -2.29 -7.64
CA GLY A 128 -14.36 -3.03 -6.54
C GLY A 128 -15.83 -3.35 -6.76
N ALA A 129 -16.40 -4.03 -5.78
CA ALA A 129 -17.83 -4.31 -5.72
C ALA A 129 -18.28 -4.48 -4.27
N ASP A 130 -19.56 -4.21 -4.02
CA ASP A 130 -20.27 -4.42 -2.77
C ASP A 130 -20.53 -5.92 -2.49
N PHE A 131 -19.45 -6.69 -2.48
CA PHE A 131 -19.46 -8.14 -2.36
C PHE A 131 -18.47 -8.61 -1.29
N THR A 132 -18.86 -9.58 -0.49
CA THR A 132 -17.95 -10.29 0.42
C THR A 132 -17.94 -11.78 0.16
N TRP A 133 -16.77 -12.39 0.25
CA TRP A 133 -16.61 -13.84 0.19
C TRP A 133 -16.94 -14.54 1.51
N LYS A 134 -17.06 -13.78 2.62
CA LYS A 134 -17.34 -14.36 3.94
C LYS A 134 -18.69 -15.09 3.93
N GLY A 135 -18.66 -16.34 4.37
CA GLY A 135 -19.84 -17.19 4.41
C GLY A 135 -20.33 -17.71 3.04
N LYS A 136 -19.55 -17.53 1.98
CA LYS A 136 -19.87 -18.03 0.62
C LYS A 136 -18.98 -19.21 0.26
N SER A 137 -19.53 -20.12 -0.56
CA SER A 137 -18.75 -21.23 -1.13
C SER A 137 -17.75 -20.74 -2.17
N ASP A 138 -16.69 -21.53 -2.43
CA ASP A 138 -15.76 -21.26 -3.53
C ASP A 138 -16.44 -21.16 -4.89
N ARG A 139 -17.53 -21.90 -5.09
CA ARG A 139 -18.33 -21.85 -6.32
C ARG A 139 -19.08 -20.52 -6.46
N GLU A 140 -19.62 -20.00 -5.38
CA GLU A 140 -20.26 -18.68 -5.36
C GLU A 140 -19.25 -17.56 -5.64
N VAL A 141 -18.10 -17.59 -4.97
CA VAL A 141 -17.01 -16.63 -5.20
C VAL A 141 -16.51 -16.71 -6.65
N MET A 142 -16.38 -17.90 -7.21
CA MET A 142 -16.02 -18.08 -8.61
C MET A 142 -17.05 -17.45 -9.56
N ARG A 143 -18.35 -17.76 -9.37
CA ARG A 143 -19.42 -17.21 -10.23
C ARG A 143 -19.49 -15.68 -10.13
N PHE A 144 -19.36 -15.12 -8.92
CA PHE A 144 -19.30 -13.69 -8.75
C PHE A 144 -18.09 -13.07 -9.47
N SER A 145 -16.90 -13.60 -9.24
CA SER A 145 -15.66 -13.10 -9.87
C SER A 145 -15.74 -13.17 -11.40
N GLN A 146 -16.28 -14.24 -11.95
CA GLN A 146 -16.48 -14.37 -13.39
C GLN A 146 -17.55 -13.39 -13.93
N ALA A 147 -18.61 -13.12 -13.16
CA ALA A 147 -19.62 -12.11 -13.52
C ALA A 147 -19.01 -10.69 -13.51
N TYR A 148 -18.23 -10.35 -12.48
CA TYR A 148 -17.49 -9.09 -12.43
C TYR A 148 -16.51 -8.95 -13.60
N ALA A 149 -15.77 -10.02 -13.94
CA ALA A 149 -14.85 -10.04 -15.06
C ALA A 149 -15.54 -9.75 -16.41
N LYS A 150 -16.77 -10.25 -16.63
CA LYS A 150 -17.56 -10.00 -17.85
C LYS A 150 -17.92 -8.52 -18.04
N GLU A 151 -18.02 -7.77 -16.99
CA GLU A 151 -18.31 -6.34 -17.05
C GLU A 151 -17.04 -5.50 -17.19
N VAL A 152 -15.99 -5.80 -16.38
CA VAL A 152 -14.81 -4.95 -16.31
C VAL A 152 -13.82 -5.17 -17.46
N PHE A 153 -13.81 -6.33 -18.13
CA PHE A 153 -12.77 -6.68 -19.13
C PHE A 153 -12.66 -5.68 -20.29
N ARG A 154 -13.75 -4.99 -20.63
CA ARG A 154 -13.80 -3.99 -21.71
C ARG A 154 -12.89 -2.80 -21.49
N TYR A 155 -12.55 -2.54 -20.23
CA TYR A 155 -11.77 -1.38 -19.81
C TYR A 155 -10.31 -1.75 -19.53
N LEU A 156 -9.98 -3.08 -19.53
CA LEU A 156 -8.67 -3.60 -19.16
C LEU A 156 -7.80 -3.89 -20.37
N GLY A 157 -6.52 -3.52 -20.27
CA GLY A 157 -5.48 -3.83 -21.24
C GLY A 157 -4.11 -3.74 -20.61
N ALA A 158 -3.12 -4.45 -21.17
CA ALA A 158 -1.74 -4.44 -20.68
C ALA A 158 -1.12 -3.03 -20.72
N ASP A 159 -1.47 -2.26 -21.75
CA ASP A 159 -0.99 -0.90 -21.97
C ASP A 159 -2.08 0.17 -21.72
N GLU A 160 -3.23 -0.23 -21.20
CA GLU A 160 -4.38 0.63 -20.94
C GLU A 160 -4.72 0.70 -19.47
N ASP A 161 -5.15 -0.44 -18.87
CA ASP A 161 -5.61 -0.51 -17.49
C ASP A 161 -5.33 -1.89 -16.88
N ILE A 162 -4.45 -1.90 -15.88
CA ILE A 162 -3.95 -3.11 -15.22
C ILE A 162 -4.69 -3.33 -13.90
N LEU A 163 -5.38 -4.45 -13.81
CA LEU A 163 -6.12 -4.86 -12.63
C LEU A 163 -5.21 -5.66 -11.68
N THR A 164 -5.22 -5.30 -10.39
CA THR A 164 -4.43 -6.01 -9.38
C THR A 164 -5.29 -6.47 -8.20
N SER A 165 -4.72 -7.32 -7.34
CA SER A 165 -5.37 -7.76 -6.10
C SER A 165 -5.46 -6.64 -5.05
N ASP A 166 -6.50 -6.69 -4.22
CA ASP A 166 -6.67 -5.86 -3.01
C ASP A 166 -7.52 -6.63 -1.98
N ILE A 167 -7.99 -5.97 -0.92
CA ILE A 167 -8.81 -6.59 0.12
C ILE A 167 -10.02 -7.31 -0.50
N GLY A 168 -10.25 -8.54 -0.05
CA GLY A 168 -11.36 -9.37 -0.53
C GLY A 168 -11.15 -10.02 -1.90
N ALA A 169 -10.10 -9.64 -2.64
CA ALA A 169 -9.74 -10.22 -3.93
C ALA A 169 -8.29 -10.71 -3.92
N GLY A 170 -8.06 -11.85 -3.31
CA GLY A 170 -6.76 -12.51 -3.22
C GLY A 170 -6.42 -13.38 -4.44
N ILE A 171 -5.41 -14.23 -4.30
CA ILE A 171 -4.92 -15.11 -5.39
C ILE A 171 -6.05 -15.96 -5.98
N ARG A 172 -6.98 -16.46 -5.17
CA ARG A 172 -8.13 -17.27 -5.60
C ARG A 172 -9.03 -16.47 -6.54
N GLU A 173 -9.47 -15.29 -6.13
CA GLU A 173 -10.34 -14.41 -6.92
C GLU A 173 -9.61 -13.94 -8.19
N MET A 174 -8.34 -13.57 -8.08
CA MET A 174 -7.51 -13.22 -9.24
C MET A 174 -7.39 -14.38 -10.23
N GLY A 175 -7.36 -15.61 -9.76
CA GLY A 175 -7.40 -16.80 -10.63
C GLY A 175 -8.70 -16.91 -11.42
N TYR A 176 -9.85 -16.73 -10.77
CA TYR A 176 -11.17 -16.77 -11.42
C TYR A 176 -11.35 -15.64 -12.45
N LEU A 177 -10.89 -14.42 -12.10
CA LEU A 177 -10.87 -13.27 -12.99
C LEU A 177 -9.97 -13.53 -14.22
N THR A 178 -8.75 -13.97 -13.99
CA THR A 178 -7.78 -14.26 -15.06
C THR A 178 -8.33 -15.29 -16.04
N GLY A 179 -8.86 -16.41 -15.53
CA GLY A 179 -9.43 -17.47 -16.37
C GLY A 179 -10.60 -16.96 -17.22
N GLN A 180 -11.50 -16.17 -16.63
CA GLN A 180 -12.65 -15.63 -17.35
C GLN A 180 -12.24 -14.58 -18.41
N ILE A 181 -11.32 -13.67 -18.07
CA ILE A 181 -10.85 -12.61 -18.98
C ILE A 181 -10.10 -13.22 -20.17
N ARG A 182 -9.22 -14.22 -19.94
CA ARG A 182 -8.55 -14.96 -21.03
C ARG A 182 -9.55 -15.61 -21.99
N LYS A 183 -10.67 -16.15 -21.48
CA LYS A 183 -11.73 -16.71 -22.34
C LYS A 183 -12.48 -15.64 -23.15
N LEU A 184 -12.66 -14.45 -22.60
CA LEU A 184 -13.35 -13.35 -23.29
C LEU A 184 -12.47 -12.68 -24.34
N THR A 185 -11.18 -12.55 -24.09
CA THR A 185 -10.26 -11.76 -24.93
C THR A 185 -9.38 -12.62 -25.83
N ASN A 186 -9.18 -13.90 -25.50
CA ASN A 186 -8.20 -14.79 -26.10
C ASN A 186 -6.75 -14.28 -26.01
N LEU A 187 -6.44 -13.47 -24.97
CA LEU A 187 -5.13 -12.88 -24.75
C LEU A 187 -4.53 -13.37 -23.42
N CYS A 188 -3.20 -13.51 -23.41
CA CYS A 188 -2.39 -13.81 -22.22
C CYS A 188 -1.36 -12.70 -22.07
N ASP A 189 -1.79 -11.55 -21.61
CA ASP A 189 -0.99 -10.33 -21.45
C ASP A 189 -0.97 -9.84 -19.98
N GLY A 190 -0.27 -8.74 -19.73
CA GLY A 190 -0.07 -8.15 -18.41
C GLY A 190 -1.23 -7.34 -17.84
N ARG A 191 -2.45 -7.42 -18.38
CA ARG A 191 -3.63 -6.68 -17.87
C ARG A 191 -4.10 -7.08 -16.48
N ILE A 192 -3.61 -8.20 -15.96
CA ILE A 192 -3.87 -8.66 -14.60
C ILE A 192 -2.54 -8.98 -13.93
N ALA A 193 -2.28 -8.38 -12.77
CA ALA A 193 -1.12 -8.66 -11.93
C ALA A 193 -1.53 -9.05 -10.51
N GLY A 194 -0.60 -9.68 -9.78
CA GLY A 194 -0.91 -10.32 -8.49
C GLY A 194 -1.50 -11.72 -8.68
N LYS A 195 -1.16 -12.35 -9.80
CA LYS A 195 -1.53 -13.74 -10.11
C LYS A 195 -0.80 -14.73 -9.22
N GLY A 196 -1.39 -15.90 -9.01
CA GLY A 196 -0.72 -17.03 -8.39
C GLY A 196 0.33 -17.64 -9.34
N ARG A 197 1.38 -18.24 -8.78
CA ARG A 197 2.46 -18.89 -9.53
C ARG A 197 1.96 -19.92 -10.56
N ALA A 198 0.93 -20.67 -10.21
CA ALA A 198 0.36 -21.71 -11.07
C ALA A 198 -0.23 -21.20 -12.40
N PHE A 199 -0.51 -19.89 -12.52
CA PHE A 199 -1.15 -19.30 -13.72
C PHE A 199 -0.47 -18.00 -14.19
N GLY A 200 0.84 -17.88 -13.96
CA GLY A 200 1.68 -16.84 -14.53
C GLY A 200 2.07 -15.71 -13.57
N GLY A 201 1.89 -15.88 -12.27
CA GLY A 201 2.36 -14.92 -11.26
C GLY A 201 3.87 -14.96 -11.07
N THR A 202 4.42 -13.85 -10.60
CA THR A 202 5.85 -13.71 -10.30
C THR A 202 6.24 -14.27 -8.93
N HIS A 203 7.53 -14.43 -8.68
CA HIS A 203 8.09 -14.72 -7.36
C HIS A 203 7.84 -13.55 -6.39
N LEU A 204 7.91 -13.84 -5.09
CA LEU A 204 7.85 -12.87 -3.98
C LEU A 204 6.57 -12.03 -3.91
N ARG A 205 5.48 -12.43 -4.57
CA ARG A 205 4.24 -11.62 -4.54
C ARG A 205 3.64 -11.51 -3.13
N ASP A 206 3.66 -12.61 -2.36
CA ASP A 206 3.12 -12.66 -1.00
C ASP A 206 4.06 -11.97 0.01
N GLU A 207 5.36 -12.05 -0.22
CA GLU A 207 6.43 -11.54 0.64
C GLU A 207 6.70 -10.04 0.43
N ALA A 208 6.50 -9.56 -0.78
CA ALA A 208 7.00 -8.27 -1.26
C ALA A 208 6.66 -7.07 -0.37
N THR A 209 5.43 -7.00 0.14
CA THR A 209 5.03 -5.91 1.04
C THR A 209 5.84 -5.94 2.34
N GLY A 210 5.99 -7.14 2.92
CA GLY A 210 6.78 -7.33 4.13
C GLY A 210 8.27 -7.10 3.89
N TYR A 211 8.86 -7.66 2.83
CA TYR A 211 10.27 -7.51 2.49
C TYR A 211 10.65 -6.06 2.16
N GLY A 212 9.74 -5.31 1.54
CA GLY A 212 9.96 -3.92 1.20
C GLY A 212 10.27 -3.04 2.41
N ILE A 213 9.64 -3.31 3.56
CA ILE A 213 9.76 -2.47 4.75
C ILE A 213 11.20 -2.46 5.30
N PRO A 214 11.86 -3.59 5.57
CA PRO A 214 13.25 -3.58 6.00
C PRO A 214 14.23 -3.07 4.94
N TYR A 215 13.99 -3.29 3.64
CA TYR A 215 14.82 -2.68 2.59
C TYR A 215 14.70 -1.15 2.59
N PHE A 216 13.51 -0.63 2.83
CA PHE A 216 13.32 0.81 2.98
C PHE A 216 14.04 1.33 4.25
N ALA A 217 13.93 0.63 5.38
CA ALA A 217 14.58 0.99 6.62
C ALA A 217 16.11 0.93 6.51
N GLU A 218 16.65 -0.08 5.81
CA GLU A 218 18.08 -0.18 5.47
C GLU A 218 18.55 1.05 4.67
N ALA A 219 17.80 1.43 3.62
CA ALA A 219 18.12 2.62 2.84
C ALA A 219 18.07 3.90 3.69
N ALA A 220 17.11 4.02 4.60
CA ALA A 220 17.02 5.17 5.50
C ALA A 220 18.22 5.26 6.47
N LEU A 221 18.74 4.13 6.96
CA LEU A 221 19.96 4.09 7.77
C LEU A 221 21.19 4.49 6.95
N GLU A 222 21.30 4.00 5.71
CA GLU A 222 22.40 4.37 4.80
C GLU A 222 22.48 5.89 4.56
N THR A 223 21.36 6.62 4.54
CA THR A 223 21.34 8.09 4.36
C THR A 223 22.06 8.85 5.48
N VAL A 224 22.23 8.23 6.64
CA VAL A 224 22.96 8.78 7.79
C VAL A 224 24.28 8.07 8.04
N GLY A 225 24.73 7.21 7.12
CA GLY A 225 25.98 6.49 7.22
C GLY A 225 25.96 5.31 8.20
N GLU A 226 24.77 4.82 8.58
CA GLU A 226 24.58 3.69 9.47
C GLU A 226 24.24 2.40 8.70
N SER A 227 24.52 1.25 9.33
CA SER A 227 24.21 -0.08 8.81
C SER A 227 22.96 -0.64 9.50
N ALA A 228 22.23 -1.51 8.81
CA ALA A 228 21.14 -2.31 9.37
C ALA A 228 21.64 -3.36 10.38
N GLU A 229 22.87 -3.82 10.22
CA GLU A 229 23.49 -4.85 11.06
C GLU A 229 23.49 -4.44 12.53
N GLY A 230 22.95 -5.32 13.39
CA GLY A 230 22.87 -5.12 14.83
C GLY A 230 21.77 -4.17 15.32
N LYS A 231 21.02 -3.53 14.44
CA LYS A 231 19.90 -2.66 14.83
C LYS A 231 18.75 -3.46 15.42
N THR A 232 18.13 -2.90 16.45
CA THR A 232 16.98 -3.50 17.11
C THR A 232 15.67 -3.03 16.50
N VAL A 233 14.72 -3.96 16.39
CA VAL A 233 13.40 -3.72 15.78
C VAL A 233 12.28 -4.10 16.72
N THR A 234 11.37 -3.16 16.97
CA THR A 234 10.06 -3.44 17.58
C THR A 234 9.02 -3.53 16.47
N LEU A 235 8.38 -4.70 16.35
CA LEU A 235 7.42 -4.98 15.29
C LEU A 235 6.06 -5.33 15.88
N SER A 236 4.99 -4.70 15.40
CA SER A 236 3.62 -5.08 15.73
C SER A 236 3.00 -5.97 14.65
N GLY A 237 2.02 -6.77 15.06
CA GLY A 237 1.37 -7.74 14.18
C GLY A 237 2.09 -9.09 14.11
N ALA A 238 1.39 -10.08 13.57
CA ALA A 238 1.90 -11.41 13.23
C ALA A 238 1.16 -11.97 12.01
N GLY A 239 0.65 -11.07 11.16
CA GLY A 239 0.09 -11.41 9.85
C GLY A 239 1.18 -11.57 8.79
N LYS A 240 0.78 -11.81 7.52
CA LYS A 240 1.73 -12.01 6.41
C LYS A 240 2.76 -10.88 6.32
N VAL A 241 2.34 -9.62 6.32
CA VAL A 241 3.25 -8.47 6.21
C VAL A 241 4.26 -8.45 7.35
N ALA A 242 3.79 -8.59 8.59
CA ALA A 242 4.65 -8.57 9.78
C ALA A 242 5.69 -9.70 9.80
N VAL A 243 5.26 -10.94 9.51
CA VAL A 243 6.16 -12.10 9.52
C VAL A 243 7.22 -12.01 8.41
N HIS A 244 6.85 -11.56 7.22
CA HIS A 244 7.82 -11.36 6.15
C HIS A 244 8.74 -10.16 6.40
N ALA A 245 8.24 -9.08 7.04
CA ALA A 245 9.08 -7.97 7.48
C ALA A 245 10.11 -8.44 8.53
N ALA A 246 9.67 -9.22 9.53
CA ALA A 246 10.57 -9.80 10.52
C ALA A 246 11.66 -10.68 9.87
N GLN A 247 11.26 -11.54 8.93
CA GLN A 247 12.20 -12.39 8.20
C GLN A 247 13.27 -11.56 7.49
N LYS A 248 12.86 -10.58 6.71
CA LYS A 248 13.81 -9.78 5.93
C LYS A 248 14.68 -8.90 6.84
N ALA A 249 14.13 -8.38 7.94
CA ALA A 249 14.90 -7.64 8.92
C ALA A 249 16.05 -8.48 9.51
N GLU A 250 15.78 -9.74 9.89
CA GLU A 250 16.83 -10.64 10.38
C GLU A 250 17.84 -11.02 9.30
N GLU A 251 17.40 -11.23 8.06
CA GLU A 251 18.32 -11.50 6.92
C GLU A 251 19.27 -10.30 6.65
N LEU A 252 18.86 -9.07 7.01
CA LEU A 252 19.68 -7.86 6.94
C LEU A 252 20.51 -7.61 8.22
N GLY A 253 20.52 -8.56 9.16
CA GLY A 253 21.28 -8.46 10.39
C GLY A 253 20.60 -7.64 11.50
N MET A 254 19.35 -7.22 11.33
CA MET A 254 18.58 -6.58 12.40
C MET A 254 18.08 -7.62 13.40
N LYS A 255 17.82 -7.21 14.64
CA LYS A 255 17.27 -8.04 15.68
C LYS A 255 15.82 -7.69 15.97
N VAL A 256 14.88 -8.55 15.60
CA VAL A 256 13.45 -8.35 15.84
C VAL A 256 13.11 -8.78 17.25
N LEU A 257 12.60 -7.87 18.08
CA LEU A 257 12.38 -8.09 19.51
C LEU A 257 10.94 -8.46 19.87
N THR A 258 9.97 -8.14 19.00
CA THR A 258 8.55 -8.28 19.35
C THR A 258 7.71 -8.77 18.17
N ALA A 259 6.57 -9.39 18.49
CA ALA A 259 5.46 -9.62 17.56
C ALA A 259 4.14 -9.59 18.34
N SER A 260 3.02 -9.27 17.69
CA SER A 260 1.72 -9.16 18.35
C SER A 260 0.56 -9.73 17.55
N ASP A 261 -0.50 -10.09 18.24
CA ASP A 261 -1.82 -10.34 17.64
C ASP A 261 -2.92 -9.65 18.46
N SER A 262 -4.18 -9.85 18.08
CA SER A 262 -5.32 -9.20 18.75
C SER A 262 -5.51 -9.61 20.23
N GLY A 263 -4.78 -10.60 20.73
CA GLY A 263 -4.81 -11.03 22.14
C GLY A 263 -3.71 -10.40 22.98
N GLY A 264 -2.58 -10.04 22.37
CA GLY A 264 -1.43 -9.50 23.07
C GLY A 264 -0.15 -9.56 22.24
N TRP A 265 0.98 -9.32 22.88
CA TRP A 265 2.28 -9.29 22.24
C TRP A 265 3.34 -10.06 23.06
N VAL A 266 4.38 -10.46 22.37
CA VAL A 266 5.54 -11.14 22.95
C VAL A 266 6.75 -10.24 22.82
N TYR A 267 7.55 -10.19 23.88
CA TYR A 267 8.92 -9.67 23.90
C TYR A 267 9.91 -10.81 23.99
N ASP A 268 10.83 -10.90 23.07
CA ASP A 268 11.95 -11.84 23.09
C ASP A 268 13.28 -11.07 23.07
N PRO A 269 13.96 -10.90 24.20
CA PRO A 269 15.22 -10.16 24.27
C PRO A 269 16.36 -10.84 23.50
N ALA A 270 16.25 -12.14 23.22
CA ALA A 270 17.21 -12.88 22.40
C ALA A 270 17.01 -12.68 20.89
N GLY A 271 15.86 -12.11 20.49
CA GLY A 271 15.36 -12.03 19.13
C GLY A 271 14.32 -13.09 18.85
N MET A 272 13.30 -12.73 18.05
CA MET A 272 12.19 -13.61 17.72
C MET A 272 12.67 -14.86 16.96
N ASP A 273 12.20 -16.04 17.37
CA ASP A 273 12.34 -17.27 16.61
C ASP A 273 11.31 -17.29 15.48
N LEU A 274 11.75 -16.98 14.26
CA LEU A 274 10.85 -16.82 13.11
C LEU A 274 10.26 -18.13 12.61
N ASP A 275 10.95 -19.25 12.79
CA ASP A 275 10.41 -20.56 12.41
C ASP A 275 9.27 -20.94 13.35
N LEU A 276 9.46 -20.73 14.66
CA LEU A 276 8.40 -20.90 15.63
C LEU A 276 7.23 -19.93 15.38
N LEU A 277 7.52 -18.67 15.06
CA LEU A 277 6.49 -17.68 14.74
C LEU A 277 5.64 -18.11 13.53
N ARG A 278 6.28 -18.59 12.47
CA ARG A 278 5.59 -19.11 11.28
C ARG A 278 4.75 -20.34 11.61
N GLN A 279 5.31 -21.28 12.35
CA GLN A 279 4.61 -22.48 12.79
C GLN A 279 3.34 -22.10 13.55
N VAL A 280 3.45 -21.26 14.57
CA VAL A 280 2.32 -20.81 15.40
C VAL A 280 1.27 -20.06 14.59
N LYS A 281 1.70 -19.11 13.72
CA LYS A 281 0.74 -18.20 13.05
C LYS A 281 0.18 -18.77 11.76
N PHE A 282 0.96 -19.46 10.94
CA PHE A 282 0.51 -19.92 9.62
C PHE A 282 0.08 -21.38 9.59
N ALA A 283 0.83 -22.27 10.22
CA ALA A 283 0.49 -23.68 10.24
C ALA A 283 -0.62 -24.01 11.25
N GLU A 284 -0.47 -23.55 12.49
CA GLU A 284 -1.38 -23.87 13.59
C GLU A 284 -2.52 -22.85 13.75
N LYS A 285 -2.38 -21.63 13.17
CA LYS A 285 -3.32 -20.50 13.33
C LYS A 285 -3.60 -20.16 14.79
N ALA A 286 -2.61 -20.36 15.65
CA ALA A 286 -2.69 -20.17 17.08
C ALA A 286 -2.40 -18.72 17.50
N ARG A 287 -2.59 -18.41 18.78
CA ARG A 287 -2.32 -17.10 19.38
C ARG A 287 -0.85 -16.98 19.79
N MET A 288 -0.39 -15.72 19.96
CA MET A 288 0.97 -15.44 20.42
C MET A 288 1.31 -16.03 21.81
N THR A 289 0.32 -16.36 22.59
CA THR A 289 0.50 -17.14 23.86
C THR A 289 1.18 -18.48 23.62
N GLU A 290 0.95 -19.15 22.47
CA GLU A 290 1.59 -20.44 22.14
C GLU A 290 3.07 -20.26 21.80
N TYR A 291 3.44 -19.13 21.19
CA TYR A 291 4.84 -18.79 20.98
C TYR A 291 5.58 -18.67 22.32
N ALA A 292 5.05 -17.85 23.24
CA ALA A 292 5.68 -17.62 24.53
C ALA A 292 5.83 -18.90 25.39
N LYS A 293 4.85 -19.83 25.31
CA LYS A 293 4.96 -21.14 26.00
C LYS A 293 6.11 -21.99 25.49
N ARG A 294 6.46 -21.87 24.20
CA ARG A 294 7.47 -22.72 23.54
C ARG A 294 8.85 -22.06 23.45
N ARG A 295 8.92 -20.74 23.71
CA ARG A 295 10.15 -19.96 23.64
C ARG A 295 10.59 -19.51 25.03
N PRO A 296 11.46 -20.29 25.72
CA PRO A 296 11.99 -19.94 27.07
C PRO A 296 12.72 -18.59 27.00
N GLY A 297 12.45 -17.72 27.97
CA GLY A 297 13.03 -16.38 28.05
C GLY A 297 12.25 -15.29 27.32
N SER A 298 11.21 -15.65 26.57
CA SER A 298 10.26 -14.66 26.04
C SER A 298 9.15 -14.34 27.04
N GLU A 299 8.62 -13.13 26.98
CA GLU A 299 7.58 -12.62 27.86
C GLU A 299 6.29 -12.32 27.04
N TYR A 300 5.14 -12.82 27.54
CA TYR A 300 3.84 -12.50 26.94
C TYR A 300 3.14 -11.41 27.75
N HIS A 301 2.61 -10.43 27.02
CA HIS A 301 1.83 -9.32 27.59
C HIS A 301 0.46 -9.24 26.92
N THR A 302 -0.60 -9.02 27.70
CA THR A 302 -1.97 -8.81 27.18
C THR A 302 -2.16 -7.39 26.65
N GLY A 303 -3.06 -7.23 25.66
CA GLY A 303 -3.30 -5.93 25.02
C GLY A 303 -2.22 -5.58 24.00
N SER A 304 -2.34 -4.42 23.35
CA SER A 304 -1.41 -4.01 22.29
C SER A 304 -0.55 -2.80 22.65
N GLU A 305 -0.99 -1.97 23.60
CA GLU A 305 -0.42 -0.64 23.87
C GLU A 305 1.02 -0.68 24.42
N GLY A 306 1.41 -1.77 25.06
CA GLY A 306 2.71 -1.90 25.72
C GLY A 306 3.88 -2.16 24.78
N ILE A 307 3.64 -2.61 23.56
CA ILE A 307 4.67 -3.05 22.62
C ILE A 307 5.70 -1.95 22.31
N TRP A 308 5.25 -0.71 22.19
CA TRP A 308 6.09 0.45 21.89
C TRP A 308 6.93 0.95 23.06
N LYS A 309 6.80 0.32 24.25
CA LYS A 309 7.70 0.55 25.41
C LYS A 309 9.04 -0.15 25.25
N VAL A 310 9.10 -1.17 24.40
CA VAL A 310 10.36 -1.88 24.11
C VAL A 310 11.26 -0.93 23.30
N LYS A 311 12.43 -0.64 23.87
CA LYS A 311 13.42 0.22 23.21
C LYS A 311 13.91 -0.41 21.92
N CYS A 312 13.92 0.35 20.84
CA CYS A 312 14.38 -0.09 19.53
C CYS A 312 14.99 1.05 18.72
N ASP A 313 15.82 0.70 17.77
CA ASP A 313 16.32 1.64 16.74
C ASP A 313 15.24 1.94 15.70
N ILE A 314 14.47 0.92 15.31
CA ILE A 314 13.44 1.03 14.27
C ILE A 314 12.12 0.42 14.76
N ALA A 315 11.02 1.15 14.58
CA ALA A 315 9.67 0.67 14.83
C ALA A 315 8.97 0.28 13.51
N LEU A 316 8.44 -0.94 13.44
CA LEU A 316 7.71 -1.47 12.29
C LEU A 316 6.24 -1.75 12.68
N PRO A 317 5.36 -0.73 12.63
CA PRO A 317 3.93 -0.94 12.87
C PRO A 317 3.30 -1.68 11.69
N CYS A 318 2.91 -2.96 11.91
CA CYS A 318 2.36 -3.84 10.90
C CYS A 318 1.01 -4.48 11.30
N ALA A 319 0.37 -3.97 12.38
CA ALA A 319 -0.86 -4.56 12.90
C ALA A 319 -2.12 -3.82 12.44
N ALA A 320 -2.24 -2.53 12.73
CA ALA A 320 -3.48 -1.79 12.52
C ALA A 320 -3.24 -0.29 12.25
N ALA A 321 -4.27 0.36 11.70
CA ALA A 321 -4.31 1.83 11.66
C ALA A 321 -4.36 2.40 13.10
N HIS A 322 -3.76 3.57 13.28
CA HIS A 322 -3.75 4.35 14.51
C HIS A 322 -3.27 3.59 15.77
N GLU A 323 -2.42 2.58 15.59
CA GLU A 323 -1.84 1.83 16.71
C GLU A 323 -0.79 2.62 17.51
N ILE A 324 -0.26 3.70 16.95
CA ILE A 324 0.63 4.66 17.60
C ILE A 324 -0.14 5.95 17.89
N GLY A 325 -0.62 6.08 19.12
CA GLY A 325 -1.19 7.32 19.62
C GLY A 325 -0.11 8.23 20.23
N LEU A 326 -0.51 9.39 20.74
CA LEU A 326 0.41 10.40 21.30
C LEU A 326 1.28 9.84 22.46
N SER A 327 0.73 8.96 23.29
CA SER A 327 1.48 8.33 24.40
C SER A 327 2.59 7.43 23.90
N GLN A 328 2.32 6.61 22.86
CA GLN A 328 3.30 5.76 22.23
C GLN A 328 4.37 6.56 21.48
N ALA A 329 3.96 7.64 20.80
CA ALA A 329 4.89 8.55 20.11
C ALA A 329 5.89 9.19 21.07
N LYS A 330 5.44 9.59 22.26
CA LYS A 330 6.33 10.11 23.31
C LYS A 330 7.37 9.09 23.74
N ILE A 331 6.95 7.85 23.99
CA ILE A 331 7.84 6.75 24.39
C ILE A 331 8.88 6.45 23.31
N LEU A 332 8.45 6.37 22.03
CA LEU A 332 9.38 6.15 20.91
C LEU A 332 10.44 7.26 20.82
N ALA A 333 10.03 8.51 20.99
CA ALA A 333 10.95 9.65 20.98
C ALA A 333 11.92 9.62 22.18
N GLU A 334 11.41 9.37 23.39
CA GLU A 334 12.20 9.24 24.62
C GLU A 334 13.20 8.10 24.56
N ASN A 335 12.84 6.99 23.91
CA ASN A 335 13.71 5.85 23.67
C ASN A 335 14.81 6.10 22.64
N GLY A 336 14.74 7.23 21.90
CA GLY A 336 15.68 7.55 20.83
C GLY A 336 15.49 6.73 19.57
N THR A 337 14.27 6.29 19.29
CA THR A 337 13.94 5.55 18.06
C THR A 337 14.29 6.40 16.85
N PHE A 338 15.11 5.84 15.94
CA PHE A 338 15.55 6.54 14.73
C PHE A 338 14.42 6.74 13.72
N ALA A 339 13.65 5.68 13.49
CA ALA A 339 12.60 5.71 12.47
C ALA A 339 11.40 4.80 12.79
N VAL A 340 10.25 5.22 12.29
CA VAL A 340 9.01 4.43 12.19
C VAL A 340 8.78 4.14 10.71
N CYS A 341 8.86 2.85 10.30
CA CYS A 341 8.68 2.38 8.94
C CYS A 341 7.43 1.49 8.84
N PRO A 342 6.27 2.02 8.45
CA PRO A 342 4.99 1.33 8.54
C PRO A 342 4.77 0.24 7.48
N GLY A 343 4.28 -0.93 7.92
CA GLY A 343 3.60 -1.90 7.06
C GLY A 343 2.09 -1.70 7.01
N ALA A 344 1.50 -1.25 8.11
CA ALA A 344 0.09 -0.88 8.20
C ALA A 344 -0.18 0.49 7.56
N ASN A 345 -1.38 0.68 7.03
CA ASN A 345 -1.81 1.99 6.56
C ASN A 345 -2.14 2.89 7.75
N GLU A 346 -1.76 4.17 7.69
CA GLU A 346 -2.05 5.19 8.69
C GLU A 346 -1.79 4.72 10.14
N PRO A 347 -0.57 4.24 10.49
CA PRO A 347 -0.30 3.60 11.78
C PRO A 347 -0.29 4.57 12.96
N ALA A 348 -0.02 5.85 12.72
CA ALA A 348 0.03 6.90 13.74
C ALA A 348 -1.21 7.81 13.64
N THR A 349 -1.70 8.26 14.81
CA THR A 349 -2.70 9.33 14.82
C THR A 349 -2.08 10.64 14.36
N PRO A 350 -2.88 11.63 13.88
CA PRO A 350 -2.34 12.94 13.46
C PRO A 350 -1.50 13.61 14.54
N GLU A 351 -1.94 13.57 15.80
CA GLU A 351 -1.23 14.16 16.94
C GLU A 351 0.10 13.42 17.22
N ALA A 352 0.11 12.08 17.04
CA ALA A 352 1.31 11.28 17.17
C ALA A 352 2.32 11.58 16.07
N ALA A 353 1.85 11.73 14.83
CA ALA A 353 2.69 12.07 13.68
C ALA A 353 3.37 13.42 13.87
N GLU A 354 2.63 14.46 14.27
CA GLU A 354 3.19 15.78 14.57
C GLU A 354 4.19 15.75 15.73
N TYR A 355 3.92 14.96 16.76
CA TYR A 355 4.84 14.80 17.89
C TYR A 355 6.16 14.13 17.46
N LEU A 356 6.10 13.02 16.72
CA LEU A 356 7.29 12.32 16.20
C LEU A 356 8.12 13.25 15.32
N LYS A 357 7.48 13.96 14.38
CA LYS A 357 8.13 14.95 13.52
C LYS A 357 8.85 16.03 14.31
N ALA A 358 8.19 16.61 15.32
CA ALA A 358 8.75 17.69 16.14
C ALA A 358 9.93 17.23 17.03
N ASN A 359 9.98 15.95 17.38
CA ASN A 359 11.02 15.37 18.24
C ASN A 359 12.09 14.57 17.46
N GLY A 360 12.18 14.75 16.15
CA GLY A 360 13.27 14.20 15.33
C GLY A 360 13.16 12.71 15.00
N VAL A 361 12.07 12.04 15.37
CA VAL A 361 11.81 10.66 14.93
C VAL A 361 11.27 10.68 13.50
N ARG A 362 11.89 9.95 12.59
CA ARG A 362 11.49 9.88 11.19
C ARG A 362 10.25 8.99 11.04
N LEU A 363 9.09 9.60 10.94
CA LEU A 363 7.87 8.87 10.56
C LEU A 363 7.78 8.82 9.05
N PHE A 364 8.14 7.70 8.45
CA PHE A 364 8.00 7.53 7.01
C PHE A 364 6.55 7.22 6.61
N PRO A 365 6.11 7.70 5.44
CA PRO A 365 4.76 7.44 4.96
C PRO A 365 4.59 5.95 4.60
N TYR A 366 3.45 5.37 4.99
CA TYR A 366 3.17 3.96 4.69
C TYR A 366 3.17 3.66 3.20
N GLN A 367 2.77 4.63 2.35
CA GLN A 367 2.76 4.50 0.90
C GLN A 367 4.15 4.19 0.34
N ALA A 368 5.20 4.70 0.97
CA ALA A 368 6.60 4.43 0.63
C ALA A 368 7.06 3.09 1.22
N CYS A 369 6.90 2.89 2.53
CA CYS A 369 7.42 1.72 3.22
C CYS A 369 6.78 0.41 2.73
N ASN A 370 5.45 0.40 2.49
CA ASN A 370 4.74 -0.80 2.04
C ASN A 370 4.60 -0.91 0.50
N ALA A 371 5.37 -0.12 -0.26
CA ALA A 371 5.32 -0.11 -1.73
C ALA A 371 5.78 -1.43 -2.38
N GLY A 372 6.44 -2.32 -1.65
CA GLY A 372 6.99 -3.56 -2.19
C GLY A 372 5.99 -4.38 -3.01
N GLY A 373 4.74 -4.48 -2.55
CA GLY A 373 3.68 -5.17 -3.29
C GLY A 373 3.37 -4.53 -4.64
N ILE A 374 3.41 -3.19 -4.74
CA ILE A 374 3.19 -2.46 -6.00
C ILE A 374 4.39 -2.65 -6.92
N VAL A 375 5.60 -2.59 -6.40
CA VAL A 375 6.84 -2.84 -7.15
C VAL A 375 6.76 -4.22 -7.79
N VAL A 376 6.55 -5.29 -7.01
CA VAL A 376 6.55 -6.65 -7.53
C VAL A 376 5.40 -6.91 -8.52
N THR A 377 4.22 -6.32 -8.32
CA THR A 377 3.15 -6.45 -9.33
C THR A 377 3.45 -5.68 -10.62
N SER A 378 4.25 -4.61 -10.59
CA SER A 378 4.70 -3.95 -11.82
C SER A 378 5.79 -4.74 -12.52
N LEU A 379 6.71 -5.36 -11.76
CA LEU A 379 7.69 -6.28 -12.32
C LEU A 379 7.00 -7.52 -12.95
N GLU A 380 5.88 -7.96 -12.39
CA GLU A 380 5.06 -9.03 -12.99
C GLU A 380 4.51 -8.62 -14.37
N CYS A 381 3.98 -7.40 -14.50
CA CYS A 381 3.52 -6.88 -15.80
C CYS A 381 4.65 -6.84 -16.82
N SER A 382 5.86 -6.43 -16.42
CA SER A 382 7.03 -6.40 -17.31
C SER A 382 7.42 -7.83 -17.76
N GLN A 383 7.38 -8.82 -16.86
CA GLN A 383 7.63 -10.22 -17.19
C GLN A 383 6.57 -10.78 -18.14
N ASP A 384 5.29 -10.45 -17.92
CA ASP A 384 4.21 -10.84 -18.82
C ASP A 384 4.42 -10.27 -20.24
N SER A 385 4.79 -8.98 -20.35
CA SER A 385 5.05 -8.32 -21.64
C SER A 385 6.26 -8.93 -22.39
N MET A 386 7.25 -9.41 -21.65
CA MET A 386 8.42 -10.09 -22.21
C MET A 386 8.18 -11.59 -22.47
N HIS A 387 7.08 -12.15 -22.00
CA HIS A 387 6.81 -13.61 -21.97
C HIS A 387 7.92 -14.42 -21.28
N LEU A 388 8.51 -13.85 -20.21
CA LEU A 388 9.59 -14.45 -19.43
C LEU A 388 9.26 -14.44 -17.95
N HIS A 389 9.79 -15.41 -17.21
CA HIS A 389 9.78 -15.43 -15.76
C HIS A 389 11.18 -15.18 -15.22
N TRP A 390 11.31 -14.19 -14.35
CA TRP A 390 12.56 -13.95 -13.65
C TRP A 390 12.73 -14.94 -12.49
N SER A 391 13.99 -15.19 -12.13
CA SER A 391 14.29 -15.93 -10.91
C SER A 391 13.89 -15.13 -9.68
N GLU A 392 13.69 -15.82 -8.57
CA GLU A 392 13.39 -15.19 -7.28
C GLU A 392 14.45 -14.16 -6.89
N LYS A 393 15.74 -14.51 -7.08
CA LYS A 393 16.87 -13.61 -6.82
C LYS A 393 16.80 -12.32 -7.65
N GLU A 394 16.38 -12.41 -8.91
CA GLU A 394 16.25 -11.21 -9.75
C GLU A 394 15.07 -10.33 -9.31
N VAL A 395 13.92 -10.93 -8.99
CA VAL A 395 12.77 -10.18 -8.45
C VAL A 395 13.13 -9.50 -7.13
N GLU A 396 13.85 -10.20 -6.25
CA GLU A 396 14.29 -9.66 -4.97
C GLU A 396 15.30 -8.51 -5.13
N ARG A 397 16.27 -8.68 -6.04
CA ARG A 397 17.24 -7.61 -6.37
C ARG A 397 16.53 -6.34 -6.86
N GLN A 398 15.54 -6.49 -7.74
CA GLN A 398 14.74 -5.37 -8.24
C GLN A 398 13.90 -4.74 -7.12
N LEU A 399 13.27 -5.56 -6.27
CA LEU A 399 12.51 -5.06 -5.13
C LEU A 399 13.39 -4.20 -4.21
N ARG A 400 14.56 -4.72 -3.78
CA ARG A 400 15.49 -3.96 -2.94
C ARG A 400 15.91 -2.65 -3.61
N HIS A 401 16.30 -2.71 -4.89
CA HIS A 401 16.69 -1.51 -5.65
C HIS A 401 15.59 -0.44 -5.63
N HIS A 402 14.36 -0.81 -5.97
CA HIS A 402 13.24 0.15 -5.99
C HIS A 402 12.92 0.72 -4.59
N MET A 403 12.98 -0.09 -3.53
CA MET A 403 12.76 0.40 -2.17
C MET A 403 13.81 1.42 -1.75
N HIS A 404 15.08 1.21 -2.13
CA HIS A 404 16.17 2.17 -1.91
C HIS A 404 15.95 3.46 -2.72
N GLU A 405 15.53 3.37 -3.98
CA GLU A 405 15.24 4.56 -4.81
C GLU A 405 14.05 5.37 -4.25
N ILE A 406 13.02 4.72 -3.74
CA ILE A 406 11.89 5.39 -3.09
C ILE A 406 12.37 6.16 -1.85
N CYS A 407 13.20 5.54 -1.02
CA CYS A 407 13.76 6.18 0.17
C CYS A 407 14.61 7.40 -0.20
N ARG A 408 15.53 7.27 -1.17
CA ARG A 408 16.38 8.38 -1.64
C ARG A 408 15.57 9.54 -2.20
N LEU A 409 14.59 9.24 -3.07
CA LEU A 409 13.67 10.26 -3.62
C LEU A 409 12.99 11.05 -2.50
N LEU A 410 12.58 10.37 -1.45
CA LEU A 410 11.89 10.97 -0.32
C LEU A 410 12.83 11.86 0.50
N GLU A 411 14.03 11.36 0.85
CA GLU A 411 15.05 12.13 1.56
C GLU A 411 15.48 13.37 0.78
N ASP A 412 15.73 13.24 -0.53
CA ASP A 412 16.07 14.36 -1.40
C ASP A 412 14.94 15.39 -1.45
N THR A 413 13.69 14.95 -1.56
CA THR A 413 12.53 15.86 -1.61
C THR A 413 12.37 16.63 -0.29
N VAL A 414 12.50 15.95 0.85
CA VAL A 414 12.42 16.58 2.18
C VAL A 414 13.51 17.63 2.34
N ARG A 415 14.75 17.32 1.95
CA ARG A 415 15.88 18.23 1.99
C ARG A 415 15.67 19.44 1.06
N ASP A 416 15.36 19.20 -0.21
CA ASP A 416 15.30 20.23 -1.26
C ASP A 416 14.10 21.19 -1.07
N CYS A 417 13.03 20.70 -0.44
CA CYS A 417 11.86 21.51 -0.11
C CYS A 417 11.95 22.19 1.27
N GLY A 418 12.97 21.89 2.07
CA GLY A 418 13.14 22.42 3.42
C GLY A 418 12.06 21.95 4.39
N LEU A 419 11.53 20.74 4.20
CA LEU A 419 10.41 20.18 4.98
C LEU A 419 10.83 19.68 6.37
N LYS A 420 12.08 19.86 6.74
CA LYS A 420 12.67 19.37 7.99
C LYS A 420 12.46 17.83 8.09
N ASN A 421 11.60 17.37 9.00
CA ASN A 421 11.33 15.95 9.26
C ASN A 421 9.93 15.51 8.76
N ASP A 422 9.34 16.25 7.80
CA ASP A 422 8.00 15.95 7.27
C ASP A 422 8.07 15.04 6.04
N TYR A 423 8.23 13.75 6.29
CA TYR A 423 8.32 12.74 5.23
C TYR A 423 6.97 12.44 4.57
N ILE A 424 5.86 12.71 5.26
CA ILE A 424 4.51 12.53 4.68
C ILE A 424 4.30 13.57 3.58
N ALA A 425 4.49 14.84 3.89
CA ALA A 425 4.44 15.89 2.88
C ALA A 425 5.51 15.70 1.78
N GLY A 426 6.70 15.21 2.16
CA GLY A 426 7.76 14.88 1.21
C GLY A 426 7.34 13.85 0.15
N ALA A 427 6.63 12.80 0.55
CA ALA A 427 6.13 11.78 -0.37
C ALA A 427 5.07 12.32 -1.33
N ASP A 428 4.11 13.08 -0.82
CA ASP A 428 3.06 13.68 -1.64
C ASP A 428 3.66 14.68 -2.65
N ILE A 429 4.62 15.51 -2.22
CA ILE A 429 5.32 16.46 -3.10
C ILE A 429 6.16 15.74 -4.16
N ALA A 430 6.88 14.67 -3.80
CA ALA A 430 7.66 13.87 -4.76
C ALA A 430 6.76 13.27 -5.84
N ALA A 431 5.65 12.65 -5.44
CA ALA A 431 4.66 12.08 -6.33
C ALA A 431 3.98 13.14 -7.20
N PHE A 432 3.56 14.26 -6.60
CA PHE A 432 2.97 15.40 -7.29
C PHE A 432 3.87 15.94 -8.41
N ARG A 433 5.13 16.23 -8.10
CA ARG A 433 6.10 16.74 -9.09
C ARG A 433 6.24 15.80 -10.27
N ARG A 434 6.35 14.51 -10.00
CA ARG A 434 6.51 13.50 -11.05
C ARG A 434 5.31 13.43 -11.99
N VAL A 435 4.09 13.42 -11.44
CA VAL A 435 2.85 13.43 -12.24
C VAL A 435 2.71 14.74 -12.98
N TYR A 436 2.98 15.89 -12.33
CA TYR A 436 2.96 17.20 -12.95
C TYR A 436 3.90 17.30 -14.13
N ASP A 437 5.16 16.90 -13.97
CA ASP A 437 6.17 16.98 -15.03
C ASP A 437 5.76 16.13 -16.25
N ALA A 438 5.21 14.94 -16.02
CA ALA A 438 4.70 14.08 -17.06
C ALA A 438 3.49 14.72 -17.80
N MET A 439 2.49 15.19 -17.05
CA MET A 439 1.30 15.84 -17.62
C MET A 439 1.68 17.09 -18.41
N ARG A 440 2.62 17.89 -17.91
CA ARG A 440 3.10 19.09 -18.59
C ARG A 440 3.87 18.76 -19.87
N ALA A 441 4.73 17.75 -19.84
CA ALA A 441 5.50 17.32 -21.02
C ALA A 441 4.60 16.77 -22.13
N GLN A 442 3.45 16.18 -21.79
CA GLN A 442 2.47 15.66 -22.74
C GLN A 442 1.48 16.73 -23.24
N GLY A 443 1.46 17.89 -22.62
CA GLY A 443 0.57 19.00 -23.00
C GLY A 443 -0.83 18.93 -22.40
N ILE A 444 -1.77 19.59 -23.03
CA ILE A 444 -3.18 19.63 -22.61
C ILE A 444 -3.94 18.62 -23.47
N VAL A 445 -4.22 17.47 -22.91
CA VAL A 445 -4.91 16.34 -23.55
C VAL A 445 -6.13 15.95 -22.76
#